data_dc5ca77fee6b17e4459688609e8dbd9d
#
_entry.id   dc5ca77fee6b17e4459688609e8dbd9d
#
_cell.length_a   1.000
_cell.length_b   1.000
_cell.length_c   1.000
_cell.angle_alpha   90.00
_cell.angle_beta   90.00
_cell.angle_gamma   90.00
#
_symmetry.space_group_name_H-M   'P 1'
#
loop_
_entity.id
_entity.type
_entity.pdbx_description
1 polymer ?
#
loop_
_entity_poly.entity_id
_entity_poly.type
_entity_poly.pdbx_seq_one_letter_code
_entity_poly.pdbx_strand_id
1 'polypeptide(L)'
;MRSGFRSVNLGKWIAFTVLTCALTITSLPSQVKAFTARNLIYGSEGYDVNELQGRLHLLGYYWGKNDGIFGWKTYWAVRTFQYNFGLPVTGDVDMATKQALVKATPNWNYHMDSNGGTNSGSNAGGASGLSPATVVAGDGFSHGSAGLSASDLNLMAHVVYGEARGEPFEGQVAIAAVILNRLHDPKFPKTIPAIVYAPGAFDCVNDGQINLQPNAEARRAVADAVAGWDPTHGALFYFNPAKTNNAWMWARPEIMTIGHHIFTD
;
A
#
# COMPACT_ATOMS: atom_id res chain seq x y z
N MET A 1 -8.57 32.05 -99.06
CA MET A 1 -7.99 33.30 -98.73
C MET A 1 -7.36 33.16 -97.31
N ARG A 2 -6.22 33.65 -97.10
CA ARG A 2 -5.18 33.15 -96.19
C ARG A 2 -5.51 33.38 -94.70
N SER A 3 -5.51 32.32 -93.92
CA SER A 3 -5.54 32.25 -92.47
C SER A 3 -4.13 32.36 -91.91
N GLY A 4 -3.86 33.33 -91.07
CA GLY A 4 -2.60 33.46 -90.37
C GLY A 4 -2.72 32.83 -88.99
N PHE A 5 -2.01 31.79 -88.76
CA PHE A 5 -1.81 31.22 -87.43
C PHE A 5 -0.69 31.98 -86.71
N ARG A 6 -1.02 32.60 -85.59
CA ARG A 6 -0.03 33.14 -84.64
C ARG A 6 0.22 32.09 -83.56
N SER A 7 1.46 31.64 -83.47
CA SER A 7 1.95 30.78 -82.42
C SER A 7 2.09 31.60 -81.09
N VAL A 8 1.51 31.10 -80.04
CA VAL A 8 1.67 31.64 -78.70
C VAL A 8 2.77 30.83 -78.00
N ASN A 9 3.84 31.47 -77.67
CA ASN A 9 4.93 30.94 -76.87
C ASN A 9 4.48 30.69 -75.43
N LEU A 10 4.41 29.40 -75.03
CA LEU A 10 4.14 28.99 -73.68
C LEU A 10 5.44 29.01 -72.85
N GLY A 11 5.66 30.14 -72.18
CA GLY A 11 6.81 30.30 -71.28
C GLY A 11 6.71 29.33 -70.10
N LYS A 12 7.80 28.62 -69.91
CA LYS A 12 8.01 27.69 -68.82
C LYS A 12 8.03 28.41 -67.46
N TRP A 13 7.01 28.20 -66.65
CA TRP A 13 7.10 28.46 -65.22
C TRP A 13 7.40 27.12 -64.52
N ILE A 14 8.66 26.90 -64.21
CA ILE A 14 9.07 25.82 -63.28
C ILE A 14 8.89 26.39 -61.88
N ALA A 15 7.80 26.03 -61.24
CA ALA A 15 7.59 26.30 -59.82
C ALA A 15 8.40 25.24 -59.06
N PHE A 16 9.51 25.68 -58.44
CA PHE A 16 10.24 24.91 -57.44
C PHE A 16 9.41 24.91 -56.13
N THR A 17 8.63 23.86 -55.93
CA THR A 17 8.08 23.55 -54.63
C THR A 17 9.18 22.94 -53.78
N VAL A 18 9.80 23.73 -52.94
CA VAL A 18 10.68 23.23 -51.87
C VAL A 18 9.77 22.59 -50.81
N LEU A 19 9.67 21.29 -50.84
CA LEU A 19 9.02 20.47 -49.80
C LEU A 19 9.95 20.46 -48.60
N THR A 20 9.78 21.43 -47.69
CA THR A 20 10.40 21.39 -46.35
C THR A 20 9.73 20.29 -45.54
N CYS A 21 10.36 19.10 -45.56
CA CYS A 21 10.03 18.02 -44.67
C CYS A 21 10.47 18.43 -43.26
N ALA A 22 9.60 19.03 -42.47
CA ALA A 22 9.82 19.24 -41.05
C ALA A 22 9.84 17.85 -40.40
N LEU A 23 11.03 17.31 -40.13
CA LEU A 23 11.22 16.19 -39.22
C LEU A 23 10.74 16.67 -37.85
N THR A 24 9.49 16.43 -37.51
CA THR A 24 9.06 16.43 -36.13
C THR A 24 9.70 15.22 -35.47
N ILE A 25 10.81 15.42 -34.79
CA ILE A 25 11.35 14.44 -33.85
C ILE A 25 10.33 14.35 -32.72
N THR A 26 9.34 13.46 -32.88
CA THR A 26 8.55 13.01 -31.76
C THR A 26 9.52 12.23 -30.88
N SER A 27 9.99 12.87 -29.83
CA SER A 27 10.67 12.18 -28.73
C SER A 27 9.69 11.12 -28.22
N LEU A 28 9.87 9.88 -28.64
CA LEU A 28 9.18 8.76 -28.02
C LEU A 28 9.52 8.84 -26.53
N PRO A 29 8.50 8.84 -25.64
CA PRO A 29 8.76 8.77 -24.22
C PRO A 29 9.63 7.53 -24.02
N SER A 30 10.76 7.70 -23.35
CA SER A 30 11.61 6.59 -22.93
C SER A 30 10.69 5.61 -22.22
N GLN A 31 10.44 4.46 -22.86
CA GLN A 31 9.69 3.39 -22.21
C GLN A 31 10.54 2.95 -21.03
N VAL A 32 10.24 3.51 -19.87
CA VAL A 32 10.77 2.98 -18.63
C VAL A 32 10.30 1.53 -18.61
N LYS A 33 11.26 0.64 -18.76
CA LYS A 33 10.99 -0.80 -18.87
C LYS A 33 10.45 -1.25 -17.51
N ALA A 34 9.13 -1.14 -17.34
CA ALA A 34 8.45 -1.63 -16.17
C ALA A 34 8.45 -3.15 -16.22
N PHE A 35 8.55 -3.80 -15.10
CA PHE A 35 8.44 -5.24 -14.87
C PHE A 35 8.64 -6.18 -16.07
N THR A 36 9.30 -7.29 -15.88
CA THR A 36 9.28 -8.40 -16.87
C THR A 36 7.91 -9.09 -16.90
N ALA A 37 7.67 -9.96 -17.89
CA ALA A 37 6.41 -10.67 -18.04
C ALA A 37 6.18 -11.78 -16.98
N ARG A 38 7.25 -12.21 -16.24
CA ARG A 38 7.12 -13.31 -15.28
C ARG A 38 6.27 -12.90 -14.08
N ASN A 39 5.43 -13.78 -13.55
CA ASN A 39 4.78 -13.56 -12.27
C ASN A 39 5.83 -13.56 -11.15
N LEU A 40 5.60 -12.72 -10.13
CA LEU A 40 6.40 -12.72 -8.92
C LEU A 40 5.60 -13.36 -7.79
N ILE A 41 6.22 -14.30 -7.11
CA ILE A 41 5.62 -15.08 -6.02
C ILE A 41 6.56 -15.05 -4.82
N TYR A 42 6.09 -15.49 -3.67
CA TYR A 42 6.95 -15.68 -2.50
C TYR A 42 8.20 -16.50 -2.86
N GLY A 43 9.38 -16.02 -2.48
CA GLY A 43 10.66 -16.59 -2.84
C GLY A 43 11.25 -16.12 -4.18
N SER A 44 10.53 -15.30 -4.97
CA SER A 44 11.13 -14.63 -6.14
C SER A 44 12.22 -13.66 -5.73
N GLU A 45 13.24 -13.51 -6.58
CA GLU A 45 14.34 -12.58 -6.35
C GLU A 45 14.69 -11.78 -7.61
N GLY A 46 15.39 -10.67 -7.42
CA GLY A 46 16.01 -9.86 -8.46
C GLY A 46 15.33 -8.51 -8.68
N TYR A 47 15.66 -7.91 -9.84
CA TYR A 47 15.29 -6.53 -10.19
C TYR A 47 13.77 -6.27 -10.14
N ASP A 48 12.95 -7.18 -10.68
CA ASP A 48 11.49 -7.02 -10.68
C ASP A 48 10.92 -6.97 -9.25
N VAL A 49 11.52 -7.72 -8.31
CA VAL A 49 11.11 -7.69 -6.90
C VAL A 49 11.54 -6.38 -6.26
N ASN A 50 12.73 -5.87 -6.59
CA ASN A 50 13.18 -4.57 -6.10
C ASN A 50 12.27 -3.44 -6.62
N GLU A 51 11.89 -3.47 -7.91
CA GLU A 51 10.92 -2.53 -8.47
C GLU A 51 9.55 -2.64 -7.76
N LEU A 52 9.07 -3.86 -7.53
CA LEU A 52 7.85 -4.12 -6.77
C LEU A 52 7.89 -3.48 -5.39
N GLN A 53 8.96 -3.75 -4.63
CA GLN A 53 9.17 -3.20 -3.30
C GLN A 53 9.20 -1.67 -3.32
N GLY A 54 9.92 -1.07 -4.28
CA GLY A 54 10.01 0.38 -4.42
C GLY A 54 8.66 1.03 -4.72
N ARG A 55 7.88 0.46 -5.62
CA ARG A 55 6.53 0.95 -5.93
C ARG A 55 5.57 0.80 -4.75
N LEU A 56 5.61 -0.33 -4.07
CA LEU A 56 4.82 -0.56 -2.86
C LEU A 56 5.24 0.36 -1.71
N HIS A 57 6.54 0.67 -1.60
CA HIS A 57 7.08 1.63 -0.64
C HIS A 57 6.55 3.05 -0.92
N LEU A 58 6.60 3.49 -2.18
CA LEU A 58 6.07 4.79 -2.61
C LEU A 58 4.58 4.96 -2.28
N LEU A 59 3.82 3.87 -2.35
CA LEU A 59 2.39 3.82 -2.02
C LEU A 59 2.11 3.61 -0.52
N GLY A 60 3.16 3.42 0.30
CA GLY A 60 3.01 3.18 1.73
C GLY A 60 2.56 1.77 2.12
N TYR A 61 2.67 0.79 1.22
CA TYR A 61 2.33 -0.61 1.50
C TYR A 61 3.53 -1.46 1.97
N TYR A 62 4.76 -1.04 1.65
CA TYR A 62 5.97 -1.79 1.99
C TYR A 62 6.91 -0.97 2.89
N TRP A 63 7.37 -1.56 3.98
CA TRP A 63 8.22 -0.90 4.99
C TRP A 63 9.54 -1.63 5.19
N GLY A 64 9.85 -2.57 4.32
CA GLY A 64 11.14 -3.24 4.33
C GLY A 64 12.20 -2.44 3.57
N LYS A 65 13.43 -2.94 3.63
CA LYS A 65 14.47 -2.52 2.70
C LYS A 65 14.14 -3.08 1.31
N ASN A 66 14.34 -2.30 0.27
CA ASN A 66 14.25 -2.76 -1.12
C ASN A 66 15.45 -3.67 -1.42
N ASP A 67 15.38 -4.92 -0.99
CA ASP A 67 16.46 -5.91 -1.06
C ASP A 67 16.34 -6.83 -2.30
N GLY A 68 15.25 -6.72 -3.04
CA GLY A 68 14.99 -7.56 -4.20
C GLY A 68 14.62 -9.00 -3.86
N ILE A 69 14.24 -9.29 -2.61
CA ILE A 69 13.82 -10.61 -2.15
C ILE A 69 12.33 -10.57 -1.81
N PHE A 70 11.54 -11.37 -2.50
CA PHE A 70 10.10 -11.50 -2.23
C PHE A 70 9.87 -12.34 -0.98
N GLY A 71 10.14 -11.74 0.16
CA GLY A 71 9.88 -12.33 1.47
C GLY A 71 8.46 -12.04 1.97
N TRP A 72 8.18 -12.43 3.23
CA TRP A 72 6.86 -12.26 3.85
C TRP A 72 6.37 -10.80 3.89
N LYS A 73 7.27 -9.83 4.09
CA LYS A 73 6.92 -8.40 4.08
C LYS A 73 6.40 -7.96 2.71
N THR A 74 7.07 -8.41 1.64
CA THR A 74 6.66 -8.14 0.27
C THR A 74 5.33 -8.81 -0.05
N TYR A 75 5.15 -10.06 0.38
CA TYR A 75 3.92 -10.83 0.21
C TYR A 75 2.70 -10.10 0.81
N TRP A 76 2.81 -9.64 2.06
CA TRP A 76 1.72 -8.94 2.73
C TRP A 76 1.48 -7.54 2.15
N ALA A 77 2.53 -6.82 1.75
CA ALA A 77 2.40 -5.56 1.05
C ALA A 77 1.62 -5.70 -0.27
N VAL A 78 1.92 -6.76 -1.03
CA VAL A 78 1.18 -7.10 -2.26
C VAL A 78 -0.29 -7.39 -1.96
N ARG A 79 -0.59 -8.22 -0.97
CA ARG A 79 -1.97 -8.55 -0.60
C ARG A 79 -2.77 -7.31 -0.19
N THR A 80 -2.18 -6.44 0.63
CA THR A 80 -2.81 -5.18 1.04
C THR A 80 -3.07 -4.27 -0.16
N PHE A 81 -2.09 -4.15 -1.07
CA PHE A 81 -2.25 -3.43 -2.32
C PHE A 81 -3.40 -4.01 -3.17
N GLN A 82 -3.39 -5.32 -3.40
CA GLN A 82 -4.43 -6.01 -4.18
C GLN A 82 -5.83 -5.75 -3.59
N TYR A 83 -5.97 -5.87 -2.29
CA TYR A 83 -7.23 -5.59 -1.60
C TYR A 83 -7.71 -4.15 -1.83
N ASN A 84 -6.84 -3.16 -1.60
CA ASN A 84 -7.21 -1.75 -1.73
C ASN A 84 -7.50 -1.32 -3.18
N PHE A 85 -6.95 -2.07 -4.16
CA PHE A 85 -7.18 -1.80 -5.58
C PHE A 85 -8.24 -2.70 -6.22
N GLY A 86 -8.98 -3.49 -5.41
CA GLY A 86 -10.06 -4.35 -5.90
C GLY A 86 -9.58 -5.51 -6.78
N LEU A 87 -8.33 -5.94 -6.61
CA LEU A 87 -7.74 -7.07 -7.31
C LEU A 87 -7.96 -8.38 -6.54
N PRO A 88 -7.86 -9.55 -7.17
CA PRO A 88 -7.80 -10.82 -6.46
C PRO A 88 -6.65 -10.82 -5.44
N VAL A 89 -6.96 -11.08 -4.16
CA VAL A 89 -5.99 -11.00 -3.04
C VAL A 89 -5.22 -12.32 -2.93
N THR A 90 -4.34 -12.57 -3.87
CA THR A 90 -3.56 -13.82 -3.96
C THR A 90 -2.22 -13.72 -3.23
N GLY A 91 -1.63 -12.52 -3.16
CA GLY A 91 -0.25 -12.31 -2.74
C GLY A 91 0.77 -12.51 -3.88
N ASP A 92 0.34 -13.03 -5.03
CA ASP A 92 1.16 -13.19 -6.22
C ASP A 92 1.03 -11.95 -7.12
N VAL A 93 2.12 -11.55 -7.75
CA VAL A 93 2.13 -10.38 -8.65
C VAL A 93 2.02 -10.85 -10.09
N ASP A 94 0.81 -10.95 -10.55
CA ASP A 94 0.45 -11.23 -11.94
C ASP A 94 0.49 -9.94 -12.79
N MET A 95 0.14 -10.06 -14.07
CA MET A 95 0.13 -8.92 -14.98
C MET A 95 -0.89 -7.84 -14.56
N ALA A 96 -2.04 -8.22 -14.01
CA ALA A 96 -3.06 -7.28 -13.57
C ALA A 96 -2.55 -6.45 -12.36
N THR A 97 -1.91 -7.11 -11.41
CA THR A 97 -1.27 -6.48 -10.25
C THR A 97 -0.14 -5.53 -10.69
N LYS A 98 0.70 -5.93 -11.64
CA LYS A 98 1.77 -5.08 -12.20
C LYS A 98 1.22 -3.83 -12.89
N GLN A 99 0.20 -3.98 -13.72
CA GLN A 99 -0.44 -2.86 -14.39
C GLN A 99 -1.06 -1.86 -13.40
N ALA A 100 -1.71 -2.36 -12.36
CA ALA A 100 -2.27 -1.53 -11.31
C ALA A 100 -1.17 -0.76 -10.56
N LEU A 101 -0.05 -1.42 -10.22
CA LEU A 101 1.09 -0.78 -9.58
C LEU A 101 1.70 0.32 -10.45
N VAL A 102 1.95 0.03 -11.73
CA VAL A 102 2.49 1.02 -12.68
C VAL A 102 1.56 2.22 -12.81
N LYS A 103 0.26 1.98 -12.93
CA LYS A 103 -0.76 3.03 -13.00
C LYS A 103 -0.82 3.88 -11.73
N ALA A 104 -0.68 3.25 -10.57
CA ALA A 104 -0.70 3.94 -9.27
C ALA A 104 0.60 4.70 -8.98
N THR A 105 1.69 4.38 -9.66
CA THR A 105 3.02 4.97 -9.45
C THR A 105 3.64 5.51 -10.75
N PRO A 106 3.00 6.46 -11.46
CA PRO A 106 3.46 6.93 -12.76
C PRO A 106 4.82 7.65 -12.69
N ASN A 107 5.14 8.23 -11.55
CA ASN A 107 6.38 8.99 -11.33
C ASN A 107 7.48 8.16 -10.66
N TRP A 108 7.25 6.86 -10.43
CA TRP A 108 8.27 6.01 -9.85
C TRP A 108 9.44 5.83 -10.81
N ASN A 109 10.66 5.93 -10.30
CA ASN A 109 11.88 5.59 -11.02
C ASN A 109 12.86 4.90 -10.06
N TYR A 110 13.71 4.03 -10.61
CA TYR A 110 14.64 3.20 -9.84
C TYR A 110 15.65 4.01 -8.99
N HIS A 111 15.92 5.24 -9.36
CA HIS A 111 16.90 6.09 -8.66
C HIS A 111 16.35 6.71 -7.36
N MET A 112 15.04 6.70 -7.16
CA MET A 112 14.44 7.21 -5.92
C MET A 112 14.74 6.33 -4.71
N ASP A 113 14.97 5.02 -4.92
CA ASP A 113 15.09 4.04 -3.84
C ASP A 113 16.54 3.71 -3.46
N SER A 114 17.54 4.16 -4.23
CA SER A 114 18.95 3.88 -3.95
C SER A 114 19.56 4.76 -2.85
N ASN A 115 18.85 5.76 -2.38
CA ASN A 115 19.27 6.62 -1.27
C ASN A 115 18.39 6.37 -0.04
N GLY A 116 18.73 5.37 0.74
CA GLY A 116 18.27 5.26 2.14
C GLY A 116 18.91 6.36 3.00
N GLY A 117 18.57 7.61 2.76
CA GLY A 117 19.09 8.75 3.50
C GLY A 117 18.27 10.00 3.17
N THR A 118 17.49 10.42 4.16
CA THR A 118 17.00 11.77 4.40
C THR A 118 17.20 12.80 3.27
N ASN A 119 16.11 13.23 2.64
CA ASN A 119 15.99 14.62 2.28
C ASN A 119 14.54 15.10 2.37
N SER A 120 14.24 15.82 3.44
CA SER A 120 13.24 16.87 3.45
C SER A 120 13.63 17.90 2.39
N GLY A 121 12.80 18.08 1.40
CA GLY A 121 13.00 19.08 0.35
C GLY A 121 11.68 19.30 -0.37
N SER A 122 10.89 20.24 0.16
CA SER A 122 9.74 20.84 -0.48
C SER A 122 9.98 21.15 -1.95
N ASN A 123 9.09 20.66 -2.84
CA ASN A 123 8.53 21.60 -3.81
C ASN A 123 7.14 21.15 -4.27
N ALA A 124 6.19 22.00 -4.00
CA ALA A 124 4.83 21.94 -4.48
C ALA A 124 4.80 22.23 -5.98
N GLY A 125 4.15 21.36 -6.73
CA GLY A 125 3.87 21.57 -8.14
C GLY A 125 2.77 20.63 -8.60
N GLY A 126 1.56 21.14 -8.66
CA GLY A 126 0.28 20.51 -8.91
C GLY A 126 0.25 19.37 -9.93
N ALA A 127 -0.35 18.30 -9.51
CA ALA A 127 -1.13 17.44 -10.39
C ALA A 127 -2.35 16.98 -9.59
N SER A 128 -3.44 17.67 -9.82
CA SER A 128 -4.79 17.21 -9.50
C SER A 128 -5.01 15.89 -10.24
N GLY A 129 -5.33 14.82 -9.54
CA GLY A 129 -5.81 13.63 -10.18
C GLY A 129 -5.56 12.37 -9.37
N LEU A 130 -6.58 11.96 -8.60
CA LEU A 130 -6.79 10.62 -8.05
C LEU A 130 -5.83 10.19 -6.93
N SER A 131 -5.99 10.80 -5.78
CA SER A 131 -5.68 10.12 -4.51
C SER A 131 -6.63 8.94 -4.32
N PRO A 132 -6.13 7.74 -4.00
CA PRO A 132 -6.97 6.60 -3.60
C PRO A 132 -7.74 6.84 -2.30
N ALA A 133 -7.51 7.96 -1.65
CA ALA A 133 -8.15 8.36 -0.40
C ALA A 133 -9.61 8.81 -0.52
N THR A 134 -10.19 8.86 -1.74
CA THR A 134 -11.53 9.44 -1.93
C THR A 134 -12.65 8.38 -2.02
N VAL A 135 -12.38 7.11 -1.81
CA VAL A 135 -13.41 6.06 -1.88
C VAL A 135 -13.93 5.61 -0.53
N VAL A 136 -13.45 6.16 0.57
CA VAL A 136 -14.06 5.92 1.90
C VAL A 136 -14.19 7.23 2.64
N ALA A 137 -14.86 8.17 2.04
CA ALA A 137 -15.45 9.27 2.76
C ALA A 137 -16.71 8.75 3.46
N GLY A 138 -16.53 8.24 4.63
CA GLY A 138 -17.57 7.78 5.52
C GLY A 138 -16.90 7.16 6.73
N ASP A 139 -16.25 7.96 7.51
CA ASP A 139 -16.57 8.15 8.78
C ASP A 139 -15.79 7.51 9.88
N GLY A 140 -15.66 8.21 10.85
CA GLY A 140 -15.30 7.81 12.19
C GLY A 140 -13.88 8.17 12.62
N PHE A 141 -12.97 8.55 11.72
CA PHE A 141 -11.58 8.88 12.12
C PHE A 141 -11.24 10.37 12.15
N SER A 142 -12.21 11.25 12.26
CA SER A 142 -11.99 12.70 12.13
C SER A 142 -11.44 13.42 13.37
N HIS A 143 -11.17 12.73 14.50
CA HIS A 143 -10.66 13.39 15.69
C HIS A 143 -9.62 12.52 16.42
N GLY A 144 -8.38 13.00 16.51
CA GLY A 144 -7.40 12.49 17.47
C GLY A 144 -6.28 11.61 16.96
N SER A 145 -6.11 11.42 15.64
CA SER A 145 -5.06 10.57 15.08
C SER A 145 -3.69 11.26 14.98
N ALA A 146 -3.23 11.97 16.02
CA ALA A 146 -1.93 12.63 15.97
C ALA A 146 -0.81 11.64 15.61
N GLY A 147 -0.36 11.68 14.34
CA GLY A 147 0.73 10.87 13.83
C GLY A 147 0.34 9.58 13.10
N LEU A 148 -0.94 9.17 13.08
CA LEU A 148 -1.41 8.00 12.33
C LEU A 148 -2.10 8.42 11.02
N SER A 149 -1.79 7.73 9.93
CA SER A 149 -2.45 7.94 8.65
C SER A 149 -3.82 7.25 8.58
N ALA A 150 -4.67 7.68 7.65
CA ALA A 150 -5.94 7.00 7.39
C ALA A 150 -5.76 5.52 7.01
N SER A 151 -4.64 5.18 6.35
CA SER A 151 -4.28 3.79 6.03
C SER A 151 -3.91 2.99 7.27
N ASP A 152 -3.23 3.59 8.24
CA ASP A 152 -2.91 2.93 9.52
C ASP A 152 -4.20 2.60 10.29
N LEU A 153 -5.09 3.57 10.40
CA LEU A 153 -6.38 3.39 11.09
C LEU A 153 -7.24 2.33 10.41
N ASN A 154 -7.26 2.33 9.07
CA ASN A 154 -7.98 1.31 8.33
C ASN A 154 -7.36 -0.08 8.54
N LEU A 155 -6.03 -0.21 8.51
CA LEU A 155 -5.35 -1.46 8.78
C LEU A 155 -5.63 -1.97 10.19
N MET A 156 -5.61 -1.09 11.20
CA MET A 156 -5.99 -1.45 12.57
C MET A 156 -7.44 -1.97 12.62
N ALA A 157 -8.37 -1.34 11.90
CA ALA A 157 -9.75 -1.80 11.87
C ALA A 157 -9.91 -3.20 11.24
N HIS A 158 -9.11 -3.52 10.23
CA HIS A 158 -9.06 -4.87 9.65
C HIS A 158 -8.56 -5.91 10.67
N VAL A 159 -7.51 -5.57 11.44
CA VAL A 159 -7.01 -6.45 12.52
C VAL A 159 -8.07 -6.64 13.58
N VAL A 160 -8.66 -5.55 14.10
CA VAL A 160 -9.70 -5.61 15.13
C VAL A 160 -10.88 -6.48 14.67
N TYR A 161 -11.32 -6.31 13.43
CA TYR A 161 -12.40 -7.11 12.88
C TYR A 161 -12.02 -8.59 12.71
N GLY A 162 -10.79 -8.87 12.27
CA GLY A 162 -10.30 -10.24 12.10
C GLY A 162 -10.13 -10.98 13.42
N GLU A 163 -9.58 -10.31 14.44
CA GLU A 163 -9.23 -10.90 15.74
C GLU A 163 -10.40 -10.91 16.72
N ALA A 164 -11.25 -9.87 16.69
CA ALA A 164 -12.18 -9.59 17.78
C ALA A 164 -13.65 -9.45 17.34
N ARG A 165 -14.01 -9.78 16.08
CA ARG A 165 -15.42 -9.81 15.72
C ARG A 165 -16.14 -10.88 16.54
N GLY A 166 -17.23 -10.49 17.19
CA GLY A 166 -17.95 -11.33 18.13
C GLY A 166 -17.50 -11.21 19.58
N GLU A 167 -16.39 -10.48 19.85
CA GLU A 167 -16.02 -10.04 21.19
C GLU A 167 -16.89 -8.86 21.63
N PRO A 168 -17.05 -8.64 22.94
CA PRO A 168 -17.63 -7.41 23.45
C PRO A 168 -16.89 -6.19 22.87
N PHE A 169 -17.59 -5.04 22.74
CA PHE A 169 -16.97 -3.84 22.17
C PHE A 169 -15.67 -3.43 22.89
N GLU A 170 -15.64 -3.57 24.22
CA GLU A 170 -14.42 -3.35 25.01
C GLU A 170 -13.26 -4.26 24.60
N GLY A 171 -13.56 -5.53 24.25
CA GLY A 171 -12.54 -6.47 23.72
C GLY A 171 -12.01 -6.05 22.36
N GLN A 172 -12.86 -5.47 21.50
CA GLN A 172 -12.43 -4.90 20.23
C GLN A 172 -11.52 -3.68 20.44
N VAL A 173 -11.85 -2.79 21.37
CA VAL A 173 -10.99 -1.66 21.77
C VAL A 173 -9.67 -2.16 22.34
N ALA A 174 -9.70 -3.22 23.15
CA ALA A 174 -8.51 -3.85 23.72
C ALA A 174 -7.51 -4.32 22.65
N ILE A 175 -7.98 -4.94 21.57
CA ILE A 175 -7.10 -5.35 20.46
C ILE A 175 -6.46 -4.11 19.78
N ALA A 176 -7.23 -3.05 19.55
CA ALA A 176 -6.69 -1.80 18.99
C ALA A 176 -5.65 -1.18 19.92
N ALA A 177 -5.92 -1.18 21.24
CA ALA A 177 -5.01 -0.66 22.27
C ALA A 177 -3.68 -1.43 22.29
N VAL A 178 -3.69 -2.75 22.20
CA VAL A 178 -2.47 -3.57 22.10
C VAL A 178 -1.60 -3.15 20.90
N ILE A 179 -2.18 -2.84 19.76
CA ILE A 179 -1.41 -2.36 18.59
C ILE A 179 -0.74 -1.02 18.92
N LEU A 180 -1.46 -0.09 19.57
CA LEU A 180 -0.94 1.20 19.95
C LEU A 180 0.11 1.09 21.07
N ASN A 181 -0.08 0.21 22.03
CA ASN A 181 0.89 -0.06 23.08
C ASN A 181 2.21 -0.57 22.50
N ARG A 182 2.14 -1.52 21.56
CA ARG A 182 3.33 -1.98 20.82
C ARG A 182 4.00 -0.86 20.04
N LEU A 183 3.25 0.05 19.43
CA LEU A 183 3.81 1.21 18.70
C LEU A 183 4.64 2.10 19.63
N HIS A 184 4.24 2.26 20.87
CA HIS A 184 4.93 3.08 21.87
C HIS A 184 6.06 2.33 22.58
N ASP A 185 5.98 1.00 22.72
CA ASP A 185 7.00 0.20 23.41
C ASP A 185 8.28 0.09 22.55
N PRO A 186 9.48 0.38 23.12
CA PRO A 186 10.75 0.35 22.38
C PRO A 186 11.12 -1.03 21.82
N LYS A 187 10.56 -2.11 22.32
CA LYS A 187 10.82 -3.48 21.85
C LYS A 187 10.14 -3.79 20.53
N PHE A 188 9.18 -2.97 20.10
CA PHE A 188 8.39 -3.20 18.89
C PHE A 188 8.74 -2.23 17.75
N PRO A 189 8.42 -2.61 16.49
CA PRO A 189 8.53 -1.71 15.35
C PRO A 189 7.74 -0.41 15.55
N LYS A 190 8.20 0.68 14.90
CA LYS A 190 7.62 2.01 15.07
C LYS A 190 6.60 2.40 13.99
N THR A 191 5.98 1.42 13.34
CA THR A 191 4.90 1.65 12.38
C THR A 191 3.81 0.59 12.55
N ILE A 192 2.55 0.98 12.37
CA ILE A 192 1.39 0.08 12.49
C ILE A 192 1.57 -1.15 11.57
N PRO A 193 1.94 -0.98 10.29
CA PRO A 193 2.09 -2.13 9.43
C PRO A 193 3.23 -3.08 9.84
N ALA A 194 4.35 -2.55 10.34
CA ALA A 194 5.43 -3.42 10.79
C ALA A 194 5.06 -4.21 12.07
N ILE A 195 4.17 -3.66 12.90
CA ILE A 195 3.60 -4.36 14.07
C ILE A 195 2.61 -5.43 13.61
N VAL A 196 1.69 -5.05 12.72
CA VAL A 196 0.61 -5.93 12.28
C VAL A 196 1.14 -7.13 11.50
N TYR A 197 2.07 -6.89 10.59
CA TYR A 197 2.63 -7.92 9.72
C TYR A 197 3.89 -8.60 10.28
N ALA A 198 4.22 -8.37 11.55
CA ALA A 198 5.27 -9.16 12.21
C ALA A 198 4.86 -10.64 12.27
N PRO A 199 5.80 -11.59 12.05
CA PRO A 199 5.48 -13.00 12.06
C PRO A 199 4.79 -13.44 13.37
N GLY A 200 3.59 -14.02 13.24
CA GLY A 200 2.83 -14.51 14.38
C GLY A 200 2.26 -13.42 15.31
N ALA A 201 2.24 -12.15 14.86
CA ALA A 201 1.73 -11.05 15.68
C ALA A 201 0.20 -11.10 15.82
N PHE A 202 -0.50 -11.50 14.76
CA PHE A 202 -1.96 -11.60 14.70
C PHE A 202 -2.38 -12.78 13.85
N ASP A 203 -3.33 -13.58 14.36
CA ASP A 203 -3.82 -14.79 13.68
C ASP A 203 -4.55 -14.44 12.39
N CYS A 204 -5.29 -13.33 12.36
CA CYS A 204 -6.05 -12.87 11.21
C CYS A 204 -5.18 -12.56 9.98
N VAL A 205 -3.89 -12.30 10.19
CA VAL A 205 -2.92 -12.12 9.10
C VAL A 205 -2.58 -13.45 8.44
N ASN A 206 -2.46 -14.51 9.25
CA ASN A 206 -2.05 -15.85 8.78
C ASN A 206 -3.21 -16.61 8.12
N ASP A 207 -4.42 -16.48 8.66
CA ASP A 207 -5.62 -17.16 8.15
C ASP A 207 -6.40 -16.37 7.11
N GLY A 208 -5.94 -15.16 6.79
CA GLY A 208 -6.53 -14.31 5.75
C GLY A 208 -7.74 -13.49 6.20
N GLN A 209 -8.17 -13.55 7.44
CA GLN A 209 -9.30 -12.77 7.97
C GLN A 209 -9.02 -11.25 7.97
N ILE A 210 -7.75 -10.84 7.94
CA ILE A 210 -7.36 -9.45 7.75
C ILE A 210 -7.91 -8.83 6.45
N ASN A 211 -8.27 -9.65 5.46
CA ASN A 211 -8.84 -9.19 4.20
C ASN A 211 -10.37 -9.00 4.26
N LEU A 212 -11.02 -9.34 5.37
CA LEU A 212 -12.44 -9.08 5.54
C LEU A 212 -12.69 -7.59 5.73
N GLN A 213 -13.80 -7.10 5.19
CA GLN A 213 -14.19 -5.69 5.34
C GLN A 213 -14.57 -5.40 6.80
N PRO A 214 -13.89 -4.48 7.49
CA PRO A 214 -14.25 -4.13 8.86
C PRO A 214 -15.60 -3.43 8.91
N ASN A 215 -16.39 -3.75 9.93
CA ASN A 215 -17.68 -3.10 10.18
C ASN A 215 -17.51 -1.74 10.89
N ALA A 216 -18.61 -1.03 11.08
CA ALA A 216 -18.61 0.26 11.79
C ALA A 216 -18.14 0.15 13.25
N GLU A 217 -18.42 -0.97 13.89
CA GLU A 217 -18.04 -1.22 15.30
C GLU A 217 -16.53 -1.37 15.46
N ALA A 218 -15.87 -2.14 14.58
CA ALA A 218 -14.40 -2.26 14.58
C ALA A 218 -13.70 -0.92 14.29
N ARG A 219 -14.25 -0.11 13.39
CA ARG A 219 -13.73 1.25 13.11
C ARG A 219 -13.88 2.16 14.33
N ARG A 220 -15.02 2.10 15.01
CA ARG A 220 -15.26 2.85 16.24
C ARG A 220 -14.31 2.41 17.35
N ALA A 221 -14.08 1.11 17.53
CA ALA A 221 -13.14 0.58 18.50
C ALA A 221 -11.72 1.13 18.29
N VAL A 222 -11.25 1.21 17.04
CA VAL A 222 -9.98 1.85 16.71
C VAL A 222 -10.01 3.35 17.06
N ALA A 223 -11.08 4.06 16.72
CA ALA A 223 -11.17 5.49 17.04
C ALA A 223 -11.14 5.74 18.54
N ASP A 224 -11.82 4.93 19.34
CA ASP A 224 -11.86 5.05 20.81
C ASP A 224 -10.49 4.72 21.42
N ALA A 225 -9.78 3.72 20.91
CA ALA A 225 -8.42 3.42 21.34
C ALA A 225 -7.43 4.56 20.99
N VAL A 226 -7.51 5.13 19.80
CA VAL A 226 -6.70 6.28 19.36
C VAL A 226 -7.01 7.53 20.21
N ALA A 227 -8.25 7.68 20.67
CA ALA A 227 -8.64 8.73 21.59
C ALA A 227 -8.12 8.52 23.04
N GLY A 228 -7.42 7.40 23.28
CA GLY A 228 -6.76 7.12 24.57
C GLY A 228 -7.48 6.10 25.45
N TRP A 229 -8.56 5.47 24.98
CA TRP A 229 -9.17 4.39 25.74
C TRP A 229 -8.38 3.10 25.59
N ASP A 230 -7.63 2.74 26.62
CA ASP A 230 -6.94 1.46 26.75
C ASP A 230 -7.53 0.66 27.93
N PRO A 231 -8.46 -0.25 27.69
CA PRO A 231 -9.01 -1.10 28.74
C PRO A 231 -8.02 -2.14 29.25
N THR A 232 -6.87 -2.34 28.55
CA THR A 232 -5.89 -3.37 28.91
C THR A 232 -4.80 -2.88 29.86
N HIS A 233 -4.78 -1.58 30.19
CA HIS A 233 -3.76 -0.98 31.04
C HIS A 233 -2.32 -1.20 30.55
N GLY A 234 -2.10 -1.13 29.25
CA GLY A 234 -0.78 -1.23 28.65
C GLY A 234 -0.37 -2.61 28.17
N ALA A 235 -1.29 -3.58 28.06
CA ALA A 235 -0.95 -4.92 27.58
C ALA A 235 -0.28 -4.90 26.20
N LEU A 236 0.73 -5.74 26.05
CA LEU A 236 1.49 -5.92 24.81
C LEU A 236 1.12 -7.20 24.07
N PHE A 237 0.49 -8.16 24.75
CA PHE A 237 0.09 -9.43 24.19
C PHE A 237 -1.31 -9.82 24.66
N TYR A 238 -1.93 -10.70 23.90
CA TYR A 238 -3.19 -11.35 24.26
C TYR A 238 -3.27 -12.73 23.63
N PHE A 239 -4.11 -13.57 24.18
CA PHE A 239 -4.41 -14.87 23.60
C PHE A 239 -5.79 -15.35 24.03
N ASN A 240 -6.36 -16.22 23.20
CA ASN A 240 -7.56 -16.95 23.59
C ASN A 240 -7.15 -18.28 24.23
N PRO A 241 -7.44 -18.52 25.52
CA PRO A 241 -7.03 -19.72 26.24
C PRO A 241 -7.64 -21.01 25.68
N ALA A 242 -8.77 -20.91 24.98
CA ALA A 242 -9.40 -22.06 24.32
C ALA A 242 -8.72 -22.43 22.99
N LYS A 243 -7.88 -21.56 22.42
CA LYS A 243 -7.28 -21.73 21.10
C LYS A 243 -5.77 -21.93 21.12
N THR A 244 -5.09 -21.63 22.24
CA THR A 244 -3.63 -21.72 22.30
C THR A 244 -3.14 -22.68 23.37
N ASN A 245 -2.14 -23.49 22.99
CA ASN A 245 -1.35 -24.31 23.90
C ASN A 245 0.09 -23.77 24.06
N ASN A 246 0.34 -22.51 23.64
CA ASN A 246 1.67 -21.91 23.68
C ASN A 246 2.09 -21.65 25.13
N ALA A 247 3.01 -22.45 25.65
CA ALA A 247 3.51 -22.36 27.03
C ALA A 247 4.14 -21.00 27.32
N TRP A 248 4.73 -20.33 26.33
CA TRP A 248 5.30 -18.98 26.48
C TRP A 248 4.22 -17.95 26.77
N MET A 249 3.07 -18.04 26.10
CA MET A 249 1.92 -17.15 26.36
C MET A 249 1.35 -17.38 27.75
N TRP A 250 1.20 -18.64 28.15
CA TRP A 250 0.70 -19.02 29.48
C TRP A 250 1.64 -18.65 30.64
N ALA A 251 2.93 -18.48 30.38
CA ALA A 251 3.92 -18.09 31.39
C ALA A 251 3.97 -16.57 31.66
N ARG A 252 3.25 -15.77 30.84
CA ARG A 252 3.26 -14.32 31.00
C ARG A 252 2.33 -13.88 32.12
N PRO A 253 2.67 -12.79 32.85
CA PRO A 253 1.76 -12.23 33.83
C PRO A 253 0.44 -11.77 33.17
N GLU A 254 -0.66 -12.32 33.64
CA GLU A 254 -1.98 -11.85 33.24
C GLU A 254 -2.22 -10.46 33.83
N ILE A 255 -2.68 -9.52 33.02
CA ILE A 255 -3.14 -8.22 33.44
C ILE A 255 -4.65 -8.28 33.67
N MET A 256 -5.40 -8.79 32.68
CA MET A 256 -6.85 -8.91 32.75
C MET A 256 -7.41 -9.84 31.67
N THR A 257 -8.66 -10.21 31.84
CA THR A 257 -9.45 -10.93 30.85
C THR A 257 -10.61 -10.06 30.37
N ILE A 258 -10.77 -9.90 29.06
CA ILE A 258 -11.91 -9.23 28.41
C ILE A 258 -12.47 -10.15 27.35
N GLY A 259 -13.75 -10.49 27.44
CA GLY A 259 -14.38 -11.46 26.55
C GLY A 259 -13.69 -12.84 26.61
N HIS A 260 -13.24 -13.33 25.45
CA HIS A 260 -12.53 -14.60 25.37
C HIS A 260 -10.99 -14.44 25.38
N HIS A 261 -10.46 -13.25 25.57
CA HIS A 261 -9.03 -12.98 25.53
C HIS A 261 -8.44 -12.65 26.89
N ILE A 262 -7.31 -13.27 27.19
CA ILE A 262 -6.43 -12.91 28.30
C ILE A 262 -5.38 -11.93 27.76
N PHE A 263 -5.25 -10.78 28.41
CA PHE A 263 -4.28 -9.74 28.09
C PHE A 263 -3.11 -9.77 29.05
N THR A 264 -1.88 -9.67 28.50
CA THR A 264 -0.61 -9.86 29.26
C THR A 264 0.42 -8.80 28.85
N ASP A 265 1.43 -8.63 29.73
CA ASP A 265 2.59 -7.77 29.43
C ASP A 265 3.67 -8.51 28.61
#